data_57906f2c4420519d9c1910811c7f8337
#
_entry.id   57906f2c4420519d9c1910811c7f8337
#
_cell.length_a   1.000
_cell.length_b   1.000
_cell.length_c   1.000
_cell.angle_alpha   90.00
_cell.angle_beta   90.00
_cell.angle_gamma   90.00
#
_symmetry.space_group_name_H-M   'P 1'
#
loop_
_entity.id
_entity.type
_entity.pdbx_description
1 polymer ?
#
loop_
_entity_poly.entity_id
_entity_poly.type
_entity_poly.pdbx_seq_one_letter_code
_entity_poly.pdbx_strand_id
1 'polypeptide(L)'
;MTMYPDQQKKLKLIREAVEEQLTARSLGTRSPEGLFAPIDYTLRLGGKRIRPLLACAAAAAFTEAWQRALPVAVALEIFHNFTLLHDDLMDRSPLRRGQETVYRRWGDNTAILSGDAMSIEAYASLAEVADKSLLAELLPRFSQMALEVCVGQQ
;
A
#
# COMPACT_ATOMS: atom_id res chain seq x y z
N MET A 1 27.81 -3.53 7.37
CA MET A 1 27.16 -4.64 8.11
C MET A 1 26.56 -5.58 7.07
N THR A 2 27.19 -6.72 6.86
CA THR A 2 26.79 -7.67 5.81
C THR A 2 25.64 -8.51 6.34
N MET A 3 24.48 -8.46 5.71
CA MET A 3 23.33 -9.33 6.06
C MET A 3 23.68 -10.79 5.77
N TYR A 4 23.30 -11.69 6.68
CA TYR A 4 23.46 -13.13 6.46
C TYR A 4 22.65 -13.60 5.23
N PRO A 5 23.15 -14.58 4.43
CA PRO A 5 22.49 -15.05 3.21
C PRO A 5 21.02 -15.45 3.39
N ASP A 6 20.69 -16.08 4.52
CA ASP A 6 19.32 -16.50 4.84
C ASP A 6 18.38 -15.32 5.08
N GLN A 7 18.87 -14.22 5.66
CA GLN A 7 18.08 -13.00 5.87
C GLN A 7 17.78 -12.32 4.52
N GLN A 8 18.74 -12.28 3.61
CA GLN A 8 18.55 -11.74 2.26
C GLN A 8 17.51 -12.55 1.48
N LYS A 9 17.58 -13.89 1.57
CA LYS A 9 16.62 -14.79 0.95
C LYS A 9 15.20 -14.57 1.51
N LYS A 10 15.07 -14.44 2.84
CA LYS A 10 13.77 -14.19 3.51
C LYS A 10 13.16 -12.84 3.07
N LEU A 11 13.96 -11.76 3.03
CA LEU A 11 13.48 -10.47 2.56
C LEU A 11 13.06 -10.48 1.09
N LYS A 12 13.75 -11.22 0.24
CA LYS A 12 13.37 -11.42 -1.16
C LYS A 12 12.01 -12.12 -1.26
N LEU A 13 11.81 -13.22 -0.53
CA LEU A 13 10.54 -13.94 -0.49
C LEU A 13 9.38 -13.06 -0.01
N ILE A 14 9.60 -12.24 1.02
CA ILE A 14 8.59 -11.29 1.52
C ILE A 14 8.23 -10.28 0.42
N ARG A 15 9.23 -9.73 -0.27
CA ARG A 15 8.99 -8.77 -1.36
C ARG A 15 8.18 -9.38 -2.50
N GLU A 16 8.55 -10.58 -2.94
CA GLU A 16 7.86 -11.32 -3.99
C GLU A 16 6.40 -11.58 -3.60
N ALA A 17 6.15 -12.03 -2.37
CA ALA A 17 4.79 -12.26 -1.88
C ALA A 17 3.95 -10.98 -1.81
N VAL A 18 4.53 -9.84 -1.41
CA VAL A 18 3.84 -8.54 -1.39
C VAL A 18 3.48 -8.10 -2.81
N GLU A 19 4.41 -8.19 -3.77
CA GLU A 19 4.14 -7.82 -5.16
C GLU A 19 3.09 -8.74 -5.81
N GLU A 20 3.13 -10.03 -5.51
CA GLU A 20 2.10 -10.98 -5.94
C GLU A 20 0.71 -10.59 -5.42
N GLN A 21 0.59 -10.27 -4.13
CA GLN A 21 -0.68 -9.85 -3.52
C GLN A 21 -1.19 -8.52 -4.11
N LEU A 22 -0.32 -7.55 -4.36
CA LEU A 22 -0.69 -6.29 -5.00
C LEU A 22 -1.18 -6.52 -6.43
N THR A 23 -0.50 -7.38 -7.19
CA THR A 23 -0.86 -7.72 -8.57
C THR A 23 -2.17 -8.52 -8.64
N ALA A 24 -2.36 -9.47 -7.73
CA ALA A 24 -3.56 -10.32 -7.67
C ALA A 24 -4.86 -9.53 -7.44
N ARG A 25 -4.78 -8.30 -6.92
CA ARG A 25 -5.96 -7.42 -6.77
C ARG A 25 -6.58 -6.99 -8.09
N SER A 26 -5.85 -7.12 -9.20
CA SER A 26 -6.34 -6.85 -10.57
C SER A 26 -7.06 -5.51 -10.71
N LEU A 27 -6.61 -4.47 -10.01
CA LEU A 27 -7.28 -3.17 -9.95
C LEU A 27 -7.41 -2.54 -11.34
N GLY A 28 -6.41 -2.71 -12.21
CA GLY A 28 -6.43 -2.18 -13.58
C GLY A 28 -7.49 -2.80 -14.51
N THR A 29 -8.14 -3.89 -14.10
CA THR A 29 -9.20 -4.55 -14.88
C THR A 29 -10.60 -4.29 -14.34
N ARG A 30 -10.73 -3.52 -13.26
CA ARG A 30 -12.03 -3.17 -12.65
C ARG A 30 -12.70 -2.00 -13.36
N SER A 31 -14.01 -1.96 -13.27
CA SER A 31 -14.85 -0.88 -13.80
C SER A 31 -15.34 0.02 -12.65
N PRO A 32 -15.46 1.34 -12.86
CA PRO A 32 -15.13 2.06 -14.11
C PRO A 32 -13.61 2.25 -14.28
N GLU A 33 -13.12 2.11 -15.52
CA GLU A 33 -11.70 2.22 -15.87
C GLU A 33 -11.09 3.55 -15.39
N GLY A 34 -11.80 4.66 -15.56
CA GLY A 34 -11.34 5.98 -15.16
C GLY A 34 -11.06 6.12 -13.66
N LEU A 35 -11.60 5.24 -12.82
CA LEU A 35 -11.30 5.18 -11.38
C LEU A 35 -10.12 4.26 -11.08
N PHE A 36 -10.10 3.07 -11.68
CA PHE A 36 -9.17 2.02 -11.30
C PHE A 36 -7.84 2.02 -12.08
N ALA A 37 -7.81 2.49 -13.34
CA ALA A 37 -6.58 2.60 -14.09
C ALA A 37 -5.54 3.53 -13.43
N PRO A 38 -5.89 4.71 -12.86
CA PRO A 38 -4.95 5.53 -12.11
C PRO A 38 -4.41 4.85 -10.85
N ILE A 39 -5.22 4.01 -10.17
CA ILE A 39 -4.80 3.23 -9.00
C ILE A 39 -3.74 2.19 -9.40
N ASP A 40 -4.04 1.39 -10.42
CA ASP A 40 -3.11 0.39 -10.95
C ASP A 40 -1.80 1.03 -11.42
N TYR A 41 -1.91 2.15 -12.14
CA TYR A 41 -0.76 2.95 -12.54
C TYR A 41 0.10 3.35 -11.35
N THR A 42 -0.50 3.93 -10.30
CA THR A 42 0.22 4.38 -9.10
C THR A 42 0.95 3.22 -8.42
N LEU A 43 0.31 2.08 -8.25
CA LEU A 43 0.92 0.90 -7.63
C LEU A 43 2.06 0.31 -8.49
N ARG A 44 1.93 0.36 -9.82
CA ARG A 44 2.96 -0.10 -10.78
C ARG A 44 4.14 0.85 -10.93
N LEU A 45 4.07 2.10 -10.48
CA LEU A 45 5.25 2.98 -10.40
C LEU A 45 6.36 2.37 -9.53
N GLY A 46 6.05 1.33 -8.80
CA GLY A 46 6.99 0.58 -7.99
C GLY A 46 7.41 1.30 -6.72
N GLY A 47 8.57 0.96 -6.20
CA GLY A 47 9.14 1.54 -4.99
C GLY A 47 9.95 0.53 -4.19
N LYS A 48 10.55 1.01 -3.09
CA LYS A 48 11.37 0.14 -2.21
C LYS A 48 10.54 -0.83 -1.36
N ARG A 49 9.22 -0.65 -1.29
CA ARG A 49 8.28 -1.48 -0.50
C ARG A 49 8.73 -1.65 0.96
N ILE A 50 9.31 -0.61 1.56
CA ILE A 50 9.89 -0.69 2.91
C ILE A 50 8.81 -0.98 3.96
N ARG A 51 7.64 -0.34 3.87
CA ARG A 51 6.56 -0.51 4.86
C ARG A 51 6.03 -1.94 4.91
N PRO A 52 5.62 -2.56 3.79
CA PRO A 52 5.19 -3.95 3.81
C PRO A 52 6.30 -4.92 4.18
N LEU A 53 7.56 -4.64 3.76
CA LEU A 53 8.72 -5.44 4.17
C LEU A 53 8.91 -5.43 5.69
N LEU A 54 8.82 -4.26 6.33
CA LEU A 54 8.96 -4.14 7.78
C LEU A 54 7.83 -4.83 8.52
N ALA A 55 6.58 -4.72 8.05
CA ALA A 55 5.43 -5.39 8.66
C ALA A 55 5.60 -6.92 8.66
N CYS A 56 5.95 -7.50 7.50
CA CYS A 56 6.18 -8.93 7.39
C CYS A 56 7.46 -9.39 8.12
N ALA A 57 8.53 -8.59 8.11
CA ALA A 57 9.76 -8.93 8.83
C ALA A 57 9.55 -8.89 10.35
N ALA A 58 8.76 -7.94 10.86
CA ALA A 58 8.38 -7.91 12.27
C ALA A 58 7.59 -9.17 12.66
N ALA A 59 6.60 -9.58 11.86
CA ALA A 59 5.88 -10.83 12.09
C ALA A 59 6.83 -12.05 12.06
N ALA A 60 7.76 -12.07 11.09
CA ALA A 60 8.73 -13.16 10.94
C ALA A 60 9.74 -13.27 12.09
N ALA A 61 9.87 -12.24 12.92
CA ALA A 61 10.67 -12.30 14.15
C ALA A 61 10.00 -13.12 15.26
N PHE A 62 8.69 -13.30 15.19
CA PHE A 62 7.90 -14.00 16.23
C PHE A 62 7.30 -15.30 15.74
N THR A 63 7.16 -15.52 14.44
CA THR A 63 6.52 -16.73 13.88
C THR A 63 7.06 -17.07 12.50
N GLU A 64 7.13 -18.36 12.19
CA GLU A 64 7.43 -18.82 10.83
C GLU A 64 6.25 -18.56 9.86
N ALA A 65 5.02 -18.39 10.36
CA ALA A 65 3.82 -18.10 9.58
C ALA A 65 3.66 -16.59 9.29
N TRP A 66 4.75 -15.91 8.96
CA TRP A 66 4.79 -14.46 8.68
C TRP A 66 3.82 -14.03 7.56
N GLN A 67 3.45 -14.94 6.66
CA GLN A 67 2.48 -14.69 5.58
C GLN A 67 1.11 -14.22 6.12
N ARG A 68 0.78 -14.53 7.37
CA ARG A 68 -0.42 -14.02 8.03
C ARG A 68 -0.44 -12.50 8.15
N ALA A 69 0.72 -11.84 8.05
CA ALA A 69 0.83 -10.39 8.04
C ALA A 69 0.64 -9.75 6.65
N LEU A 70 0.55 -10.54 5.57
CA LEU A 70 0.41 -10.02 4.20
C LEU A 70 -0.79 -9.07 4.03
N PRO A 71 -2.00 -9.34 4.55
CA PRO A 71 -3.12 -8.41 4.43
C PRO A 71 -2.80 -7.04 5.04
N VAL A 72 -2.14 -7.00 6.19
CA VAL A 72 -1.69 -5.75 6.84
C VAL A 72 -0.61 -5.07 6.03
N ALA A 73 0.37 -5.82 5.54
CA ALA A 73 1.48 -5.31 4.74
C ALA A 73 0.97 -4.66 3.44
N VAL A 74 0.03 -5.30 2.77
CA VAL A 74 -0.61 -4.79 1.55
C VAL A 74 -1.47 -3.57 1.85
N ALA A 75 -2.24 -3.58 2.95
CA ALA A 75 -3.02 -2.43 3.40
C ALA A 75 -2.13 -1.20 3.60
N LEU A 76 -0.99 -1.36 4.29
CA LEU A 76 -0.02 -0.29 4.52
C LEU A 76 0.58 0.26 3.22
N GLU A 77 0.86 -0.60 2.25
CA GLU A 77 1.43 -0.15 0.97
C GLU A 77 0.40 0.58 0.11
N ILE A 78 -0.85 0.09 0.06
CA ILE A 78 -1.94 0.76 -0.66
C ILE A 78 -2.22 2.13 -0.01
N PHE A 79 -2.34 2.18 1.32
CA PHE A 79 -2.55 3.41 2.05
C PHE A 79 -1.42 4.42 1.81
N HIS A 80 -0.16 3.97 1.85
CA HIS A 80 0.98 4.83 1.54
C HIS A 80 0.92 5.40 0.11
N ASN A 81 0.56 4.59 -0.88
CA ASN A 81 0.44 5.08 -2.25
C ASN A 81 -0.77 6.03 -2.42
N PHE A 82 -1.85 5.83 -1.65
CA PHE A 82 -2.94 6.81 -1.52
C PHE A 82 -2.42 8.18 -1.06
N THR A 83 -1.66 8.22 0.04
CA THR A 83 -1.11 9.49 0.55
C THR A 83 -0.21 10.16 -0.47
N LEU A 84 0.65 9.40 -1.17
CA LEU A 84 1.52 9.95 -2.21
C LEU A 84 0.74 10.53 -3.40
N LEU A 85 -0.38 9.91 -3.78
CA LEU A 85 -1.22 10.38 -4.88
C LEU A 85 -1.89 11.71 -4.53
N HIS A 86 -2.40 11.85 -3.30
CA HIS A 86 -2.97 13.11 -2.81
C HIS A 86 -1.91 14.18 -2.58
N ASP A 87 -0.75 13.84 -2.02
CA ASP A 87 0.40 14.76 -1.89
C ASP A 87 0.79 15.36 -3.25
N ASP A 88 0.91 14.51 -4.28
CA ASP A 88 1.25 14.97 -5.62
C ASP A 88 0.26 16.02 -6.16
N LEU A 89 -1.02 15.84 -5.87
CA LEU A 89 -2.06 16.81 -6.25
C LEU A 89 -1.96 18.09 -5.42
N MET A 90 -1.82 17.98 -4.11
CA MET A 90 -1.75 19.12 -3.18
C MET A 90 -0.50 19.97 -3.46
N ASP A 91 0.64 19.33 -3.67
CA ASP A 91 1.93 19.98 -3.94
C ASP A 91 2.10 20.41 -5.42
N ARG A 92 1.13 20.05 -6.29
CA ARG A 92 1.24 20.25 -7.74
C ARG A 92 2.52 19.65 -8.34
N SER A 93 2.97 18.52 -7.79
CA SER A 93 4.17 17.84 -8.24
C SER A 93 3.97 17.20 -9.61
N PRO A 94 4.70 17.61 -10.67
CA PRO A 94 4.43 17.11 -12.02
C PRO A 94 4.87 15.67 -12.24
N LEU A 95 5.86 15.21 -11.49
CA LEU A 95 6.48 13.90 -11.65
C LEU A 95 6.64 13.19 -10.30
N ARG A 96 6.43 11.86 -10.33
CA ARG A 96 6.78 10.95 -9.25
C ARG A 96 7.58 9.77 -9.81
N ARG A 97 8.77 9.53 -9.26
CA ARG A 97 9.68 8.46 -9.73
C ARG A 97 10.00 8.56 -11.23
N GLY A 98 10.07 9.80 -11.76
CA GLY A 98 10.35 10.06 -13.17
C GLY A 98 9.15 9.88 -14.12
N GLN A 99 7.96 9.58 -13.60
CA GLN A 99 6.72 9.44 -14.37
C GLN A 99 5.73 10.56 -14.02
N GLU A 100 4.83 10.90 -14.94
CA GLU A 100 3.78 11.86 -14.66
C GLU A 100 2.91 11.44 -13.47
N THR A 101 2.53 12.40 -12.65
CA THR A 101 1.60 12.16 -11.54
C THR A 101 0.16 11.96 -12.04
N VAL A 102 -0.68 11.34 -11.22
CA VAL A 102 -2.07 11.00 -11.61
C VAL A 102 -2.85 12.25 -12.00
N TYR A 103 -2.74 13.35 -11.23
CA TYR A 103 -3.49 14.57 -11.56
C TYR A 103 -3.03 15.21 -12.89
N ARG A 104 -1.76 15.06 -13.25
CA ARG A 104 -1.25 15.54 -14.55
C ARG A 104 -1.82 14.74 -15.71
N ARG A 105 -1.93 13.43 -15.53
CA ARG A 105 -2.33 12.51 -16.59
C ARG A 105 -3.85 12.37 -16.73
N TRP A 106 -4.61 12.41 -15.64
CA TRP A 106 -6.06 12.16 -15.63
C TRP A 106 -6.90 13.30 -15.04
N GLY A 107 -6.26 14.38 -14.54
CA GLY A 107 -6.93 15.54 -13.95
C GLY A 107 -7.17 15.40 -12.43
N ASP A 108 -7.47 16.55 -11.82
CA ASP A 108 -7.59 16.71 -10.36
C ASP A 108 -8.69 15.83 -9.77
N ASN A 109 -9.90 15.83 -10.38
CA ASN A 109 -11.03 15.04 -9.86
C ASN A 109 -10.73 13.55 -9.86
N THR A 110 -10.09 13.04 -10.91
CA THR A 110 -9.68 11.65 -10.98
C THR A 110 -8.65 11.32 -9.91
N ALA A 111 -7.68 12.20 -9.67
CA ALA A 111 -6.70 12.00 -8.60
C ALA A 111 -7.38 11.91 -7.22
N ILE A 112 -8.33 12.80 -6.92
CA ILE A 112 -9.08 12.76 -5.67
C ILE A 112 -9.82 11.42 -5.53
N LEU A 113 -10.68 11.08 -6.50
CA LEU A 113 -11.53 9.90 -6.43
C LEU A 113 -10.73 8.59 -6.41
N SER A 114 -9.66 8.50 -7.20
CA SER A 114 -8.80 7.32 -7.21
C SER A 114 -8.04 7.18 -5.89
N GLY A 115 -7.60 8.28 -5.29
CA GLY A 115 -7.00 8.27 -3.95
C GLY A 115 -7.99 7.81 -2.88
N ASP A 116 -9.22 8.35 -2.88
CA ASP A 116 -10.27 7.93 -1.95
C ASP A 116 -10.56 6.43 -2.09
N ALA A 117 -10.69 5.93 -3.33
CA ALA A 117 -10.86 4.51 -3.59
C ALA A 117 -9.68 3.68 -3.09
N MET A 118 -8.44 4.16 -3.21
CA MET A 118 -7.26 3.48 -2.64
C MET A 118 -7.33 3.41 -1.12
N SER A 119 -7.81 4.45 -0.44
CA SER A 119 -7.98 4.40 1.02
C SER A 119 -8.96 3.30 1.44
N ILE A 120 -10.07 3.16 0.71
CA ILE A 120 -11.06 2.08 0.91
C ILE A 120 -10.43 0.70 0.63
N GLU A 121 -9.68 0.56 -0.46
CA GLU A 121 -8.97 -0.69 -0.80
C GLU A 121 -7.94 -1.08 0.27
N ALA A 122 -7.31 -0.12 0.94
CA ALA A 122 -6.42 -0.40 2.07
C ALA A 122 -7.19 -1.04 3.24
N TYR A 123 -8.35 -0.50 3.61
CA TYR A 123 -9.22 -1.11 4.62
C TYR A 123 -9.78 -2.46 4.17
N ALA A 124 -10.13 -2.62 2.90
CA ALA A 124 -10.56 -3.90 2.34
C ALA A 124 -9.45 -4.97 2.48
N SER A 125 -8.19 -4.60 2.21
CA SER A 125 -7.05 -5.48 2.44
C SER A 125 -6.89 -5.86 3.91
N LEU A 126 -7.00 -4.88 4.83
CA LEU A 126 -6.91 -5.14 6.26
C LEU A 126 -7.99 -6.13 6.72
N ALA A 127 -9.21 -6.02 6.16
CA ALA A 127 -10.33 -6.90 6.48
C ALA A 127 -10.11 -8.38 6.07
N GLU A 128 -9.13 -8.67 5.21
CA GLU A 128 -8.72 -10.02 4.82
C GLU A 128 -7.96 -10.78 5.93
N VAL A 129 -7.59 -10.10 7.03
CA VAL A 129 -6.99 -10.78 8.20
C VAL A 129 -7.92 -11.87 8.69
N ALA A 130 -7.44 -13.13 8.65
CA ALA A 130 -8.25 -14.31 8.91
C ALA A 130 -8.71 -14.37 10.39
N ASP A 131 -7.83 -14.00 11.31
CA ASP A 131 -8.13 -13.94 12.75
C ASP A 131 -8.94 -12.67 13.06
N LYS A 132 -10.23 -12.84 13.32
CA LYS A 132 -11.13 -11.72 13.56
C LYS A 132 -10.92 -11.04 14.92
N SER A 133 -10.35 -11.72 15.91
CA SER A 133 -9.96 -11.10 17.17
C SER A 133 -8.76 -10.16 16.97
N LEU A 134 -7.77 -10.61 16.20
CA LEU A 134 -6.63 -9.78 15.81
C LEU A 134 -7.07 -8.60 14.94
N LEU A 135 -8.00 -8.81 14.00
CA LEU A 135 -8.55 -7.73 13.19
C LEU A 135 -9.21 -6.64 14.04
N ALA A 136 -9.95 -7.03 15.09
CA ALA A 136 -10.59 -6.09 16.02
C ALA A 136 -9.58 -5.19 16.75
N GLU A 137 -8.36 -5.68 16.98
CA GLU A 137 -7.26 -4.89 17.55
C GLU A 137 -6.52 -4.05 16.51
N LEU A 138 -6.33 -4.58 15.30
CA LEU A 138 -5.58 -3.92 14.22
C LEU A 138 -6.34 -2.74 13.63
N LEU A 139 -7.66 -2.87 13.47
CA LEU A 139 -8.49 -1.85 12.83
C LEU A 139 -8.43 -0.48 13.53
N PRO A 140 -8.59 -0.37 14.85
CA PRO A 140 -8.43 0.90 15.54
C PRO A 140 -7.00 1.48 15.41
N ARG A 141 -5.97 0.63 15.46
CA ARG A 141 -4.57 1.06 15.31
C ARG A 141 -4.28 1.58 13.91
N PHE A 142 -4.79 0.91 12.88
CA PHE A 142 -4.66 1.34 11.50
C PHE A 142 -5.39 2.67 11.27
N SER A 143 -6.60 2.81 11.81
CA SER A 143 -7.39 4.05 11.72
C SER A 143 -6.69 5.21 12.44
N GLN A 144 -6.11 4.96 13.62
CA GLN A 144 -5.34 5.98 14.35
C GLN A 144 -4.11 6.41 13.55
N MET A 145 -3.33 5.47 13.00
CA MET A 145 -2.20 5.79 12.11
C MET A 145 -2.65 6.61 10.91
N ALA A 146 -3.76 6.25 10.27
CA ALA A 146 -4.30 6.97 9.12
C ALA A 146 -4.66 8.41 9.47
N LEU A 147 -5.30 8.62 10.63
CA LEU A 147 -5.63 9.95 11.14
C LEU A 147 -4.37 10.76 11.47
N GLU A 148 -3.37 10.17 12.11
CA GLU A 148 -2.10 10.83 12.45
C GLU A 148 -1.35 11.30 11.20
N VAL A 149 -1.39 10.53 10.10
CA VAL A 149 -0.83 10.96 8.81
C VAL A 149 -1.56 12.20 8.28
N CYS A 150 -2.91 12.22 8.35
CA CYS A 150 -3.68 13.41 7.95
C CYS A 150 -3.38 14.63 8.82
N VAL A 151 -3.26 14.45 10.14
CA VAL A 151 -2.91 15.54 11.08
C VAL A 151 -1.50 16.07 10.80
N GLY A 152 -0.55 15.19 10.49
CA GLY A 152 0.83 15.57 10.17
C GLY A 152 0.98 16.32 8.85
N GLN A 153 -0.04 16.30 7.99
CA GLN A 153 -0.05 17.00 6.70
C GLN A 153 -0.48 18.48 6.83
N GLN A 154 -1.06 18.89 7.96
CA GLN A 154 -1.47 20.27 8.26
C GLN A 154 -0.29 21.11 8.78
#